data_c8e7b616626f8798e8cf51e766550cfc
#
_entry.id   c8e7b616626f8798e8cf51e766550cfc
#
_cell.length_a   1.000
_cell.length_b   1.000
_cell.length_c   1.000
_cell.angle_alpha   90.00
_cell.angle_beta   90.00
_cell.angle_gamma   90.00
#
_symmetry.space_group_name_H-M   'P 1'
#
loop_
_entity.id
_entity.type
_entity.pdbx_description
1 polymer ?
#
loop_
_entity_poly.entity_id
_entity_poly.type
_entity_poly.pdbx_seq_one_letter_code
_entity_poly.pdbx_strand_id
1 'polypeptide(L)'
;FGTPRARHPWQRPPVPDHVLYLRRIVNDEPAEGPFRERVWSQIVGGMSEDPRRIRTGNSGFGAFQLAWLLGAERVVLLGIDGRGRERWDGSSNFYLDHLPELFRGALPQLLRDGVRVANGSPESAVDCFPRLSPGDSLAWLVR
;
A
#
# COMPACT_ATOMS: atom_id res chain seq x y z
N PHE A 1 -13.40 36.14 9.20
CA PHE A 1 -12.39 35.65 10.16
C PHE A 1 -13.01 34.47 10.88
N GLY A 2 -12.73 33.24 10.42
CA GLY A 2 -13.21 32.00 11.05
C GLY A 2 -12.29 31.63 12.22
N THR A 3 -12.87 31.42 13.38
CA THR A 3 -12.19 30.89 14.55
C THR A 3 -11.55 29.54 14.23
N PRO A 4 -10.29 29.31 14.57
CA PRO A 4 -9.67 28.00 14.38
C PRO A 4 -10.48 26.95 15.17
N ARG A 5 -11.00 25.94 14.49
CA ARG A 5 -11.58 24.76 15.17
C ARG A 5 -10.53 24.18 16.09
N ALA A 6 -10.75 24.22 17.38
CA ALA A 6 -9.94 23.54 18.38
C ALA A 6 -9.84 22.07 17.95
N ARG A 7 -8.62 21.61 17.65
CA ARG A 7 -8.37 20.19 17.44
C ARG A 7 -8.62 19.51 18.78
N HIS A 8 -9.71 18.74 18.88
CA HIS A 8 -9.87 17.85 20.04
C HIS A 8 -8.62 16.98 20.12
N PRO A 9 -7.92 16.97 21.25
CA PRO A 9 -6.86 16.01 21.47
C PRO A 9 -7.52 14.64 21.47
N TRP A 10 -7.35 13.89 20.39
CA TRP A 10 -7.70 12.47 20.35
C TRP A 10 -6.81 11.79 21.39
N GLN A 11 -7.31 11.59 22.59
CA GLN A 11 -6.69 10.66 23.51
C GLN A 11 -6.77 9.29 22.83
N ARG A 12 -5.62 8.79 22.41
CA ARG A 12 -5.58 7.42 21.87
C ARG A 12 -6.07 6.50 22.96
N PRO A 13 -7.09 5.67 22.71
CA PRO A 13 -7.49 4.69 23.70
C PRO A 13 -6.27 3.81 24.03
N PRO A 14 -6.17 3.29 25.25
CA PRO A 14 -5.12 2.35 25.60
C PRO A 14 -5.17 1.19 24.61
N VAL A 15 -4.01 0.85 24.07
CA VAL A 15 -3.90 -0.21 23.08
C VAL A 15 -3.84 -1.53 23.81
N PRO A 16 -4.70 -2.49 23.47
CA PRO A 16 -4.58 -3.83 24.02
C PRO A 16 -3.22 -4.45 23.66
N ASP A 17 -2.62 -5.21 24.56
CA ASP A 17 -1.29 -5.82 24.40
C ASP A 17 -1.14 -6.73 23.17
N HIS A 18 -2.28 -7.22 22.64
CA HIS A 18 -2.32 -8.07 21.44
C HIS A 18 -2.42 -7.27 20.13
N VAL A 19 -2.42 -5.94 20.17
CA VAL A 19 -2.46 -5.09 18.97
C VAL A 19 -1.07 -4.68 18.56
N LEU A 20 -0.67 -5.08 17.36
CA LEU A 20 0.59 -4.68 16.76
C LEU A 20 0.48 -3.27 16.16
N TYR A 21 1.30 -2.36 16.66
CA TYR A 21 1.43 -1.03 16.08
C TYR A 21 2.55 -0.96 15.06
N LEU A 22 2.17 -0.59 13.84
CA LEU A 22 3.14 -0.27 12.80
C LEU A 22 3.21 1.24 12.61
N ARG A 23 4.42 1.78 12.68
CA ARG A 23 4.65 3.19 12.39
C ARG A 23 4.65 3.41 10.88
N ARG A 24 3.79 4.30 10.42
CA ARG A 24 3.84 4.75 9.03
C ARG A 24 5.14 5.53 8.79
N ILE A 25 5.91 5.13 7.77
CA ILE A 25 7.02 5.92 7.26
C ILE A 25 6.48 6.77 6.11
N VAL A 26 6.70 8.05 6.21
CA VAL A 26 6.73 8.99 5.10
C VAL A 26 8.19 9.44 4.96
N ASN A 27 8.66 9.70 3.77
CA ASN A 27 9.97 10.33 3.63
C ASN A 27 9.96 11.63 4.43
N ASP A 28 10.92 11.75 5.35
CA ASP A 28 11.01 12.90 6.26
C ASP A 28 11.50 14.18 5.55
N GLU A 29 11.99 14.07 4.32
CA GLU A 29 12.35 15.22 3.53
C GLU A 29 11.09 15.89 2.98
N PRO A 30 10.87 17.17 3.34
CA PRO A 30 9.77 17.94 2.75
C PRO A 30 10.08 18.13 1.26
N ALA A 31 9.42 17.35 0.42
CA ALA A 31 9.50 17.59 -1.01
C ALA A 31 8.91 18.97 -1.32
N GLU A 32 9.70 19.83 -1.90
CA GLU A 32 9.25 21.10 -2.46
C GLU A 32 8.49 20.81 -3.76
N GLY A 33 7.51 21.66 -4.07
CA GLY A 33 6.76 21.53 -5.32
C GLY A 33 5.27 21.31 -5.15
N PRO A 34 4.54 21.14 -6.25
CA PRO A 34 3.11 20.85 -6.25
C PRO A 34 2.77 19.63 -5.40
N PHE A 35 1.60 19.63 -4.80
CA PHE A 35 1.14 18.55 -3.91
C PHE A 35 1.29 17.13 -4.52
N ARG A 36 1.06 17.01 -5.83
CA ARG A 36 1.22 15.75 -6.57
C ARG A 36 2.67 15.25 -6.55
N GLU A 37 3.63 16.11 -6.82
CA GLU A 37 5.06 15.78 -6.85
C GLU A 37 5.57 15.44 -5.45
N ARG A 38 5.10 16.14 -4.43
CA ARG A 38 5.42 15.82 -3.03
C ARG A 38 4.92 14.44 -2.61
N VAL A 39 3.75 14.04 -3.10
CA VAL A 39 3.23 12.70 -2.85
C VAL A 39 4.07 11.65 -3.57
N TRP A 40 4.45 11.89 -4.81
CA TRP A 40 5.30 10.99 -5.59
C TRP A 40 6.67 10.76 -4.94
N SER A 41 7.33 11.81 -4.47
CA SER A 41 8.62 11.69 -3.80
C SER A 41 8.56 10.87 -2.50
N GLN A 42 7.39 10.79 -1.86
CA GLN A 42 7.17 10.01 -0.65
C GLN A 42 6.92 8.52 -0.92
N ILE A 43 6.68 8.16 -2.17
CA ILE A 43 6.19 6.84 -2.56
C ILE A 43 7.32 5.92 -3.06
N VAL A 44 8.44 6.48 -3.46
CA VAL A 44 9.55 5.74 -4.09
C VAL A 44 10.42 5.02 -3.06
N GLY A 45 10.70 3.74 -3.27
CA GLY A 45 11.77 3.03 -2.54
C GLY A 45 11.43 1.67 -1.94
N GLY A 46 10.44 0.94 -2.46
CA GLY A 46 10.16 -0.43 -2.02
C GLY A 46 9.49 -0.52 -0.65
N MET A 47 9.60 -1.67 -0.02
CA MET A 47 9.03 -1.95 1.30
C MET A 47 10.00 -1.56 2.42
N SER A 48 9.50 -1.31 3.62
CA SER A 48 10.36 -1.10 4.79
C SER A 48 10.90 -2.44 5.29
N GLU A 49 12.18 -2.51 5.56
CA GLU A 49 12.80 -3.68 6.18
C GLU A 49 12.74 -3.63 7.72
N ASP A 50 12.35 -2.51 8.29
CA ASP A 50 12.08 -2.41 9.73
C ASP A 50 10.71 -3.04 10.03
N PRO A 51 10.63 -4.13 10.82
CA PRO A 51 9.38 -4.83 11.10
C PRO A 51 8.37 -3.99 11.90
N ARG A 52 8.78 -2.85 12.40
CA ARG A 52 7.91 -1.91 13.13
C ARG A 52 7.36 -0.80 12.25
N ARG A 53 7.70 -0.80 10.96
CA ARG A 53 7.38 0.30 10.05
C ARG A 53 6.80 -0.23 8.75
N ILE A 54 5.83 0.48 8.23
CA ILE A 54 5.32 0.25 6.89
C ILE A 54 5.40 1.53 6.06
N ARG A 55 5.81 1.38 4.81
CA ARG A 55 5.71 2.46 3.83
C ARG A 55 4.29 2.48 3.30
N THR A 56 3.66 3.63 3.30
CA THR A 56 2.29 3.77 2.86
C THR A 56 2.15 4.93 1.88
N GLY A 57 1.90 4.66 0.66
CA GLY A 57 1.34 5.61 -0.29
C GLY A 57 -0.12 5.26 -0.60
N ASN A 58 -0.49 4.01 -0.29
CA ASN A 58 -1.81 3.47 -0.53
C ASN A 58 -2.12 2.36 0.49
N SER A 59 -3.37 2.23 0.90
CA SER A 59 -3.77 1.23 1.91
C SER A 59 -3.57 -0.20 1.41
N GLY A 60 -3.83 -0.47 0.13
CA GLY A 60 -3.59 -1.79 -0.48
C GLY A 60 -2.11 -2.16 -0.47
N PHE A 61 -1.22 -1.22 -0.79
CA PHE A 61 0.22 -1.44 -0.70
C PHE A 61 0.67 -1.62 0.76
N GLY A 62 0.10 -0.87 1.70
CA GLY A 62 0.37 -1.06 3.13
C GLY A 62 -0.03 -2.44 3.63
N ALA A 63 -1.22 -2.93 3.24
CA ALA A 63 -1.67 -4.28 3.58
C ALA A 63 -0.79 -5.37 2.95
N PHE A 64 -0.36 -5.18 1.70
CA PHE A 64 0.58 -6.05 1.01
C PHE A 64 1.92 -6.15 1.76
N GLN A 65 2.49 -5.01 2.15
CA GLN A 65 3.73 -4.97 2.92
C GLN A 65 3.57 -5.62 4.30
N LEU A 66 2.41 -5.46 4.94
CA LEU A 66 2.12 -6.15 6.19
C LEU A 66 2.11 -7.67 6.01
N ALA A 67 1.49 -8.19 4.95
CA ALA A 67 1.50 -9.61 4.65
C ALA A 67 2.95 -10.14 4.49
N TRP A 68 3.80 -9.41 3.78
CA TRP A 68 5.22 -9.74 3.64
C TRP A 68 5.96 -9.74 4.99
N LEU A 69 5.76 -8.71 5.84
CA LEU A 69 6.36 -8.63 7.18
C LEU A 69 5.91 -9.77 8.10
N LEU A 70 4.70 -10.27 7.92
CA LEU A 70 4.16 -11.42 8.64
C LEU A 70 4.65 -12.76 8.08
N GLY A 71 5.52 -12.75 7.08
CA GLY A 71 6.12 -13.96 6.52
C GLY A 71 5.24 -14.70 5.50
N ALA A 72 4.32 -14.01 4.83
CA ALA A 72 3.55 -14.62 3.76
C ALA A 72 4.46 -15.05 2.60
N GLU A 73 4.43 -16.32 2.24
CA GLU A 73 5.17 -16.87 1.10
C GLU A 73 4.45 -16.64 -0.23
N ARG A 74 3.14 -16.47 -0.18
CA ARG A 74 2.29 -16.20 -1.34
C ARG A 74 1.28 -15.12 -1.02
N VAL A 75 1.10 -14.21 -1.96
CA VAL A 75 0.13 -13.12 -1.84
C VAL A 75 -0.67 -12.99 -3.13
N VAL A 76 -1.97 -12.90 -3.02
CA VAL A 76 -2.85 -12.55 -4.14
C VAL A 76 -3.43 -11.17 -3.92
N LEU A 77 -3.29 -10.31 -4.93
CA LEU A 77 -3.91 -9.00 -4.95
C LEU A 77 -5.31 -9.13 -5.56
N LEU A 78 -6.34 -8.82 -4.79
CA LEU A 78 -7.73 -8.77 -5.24
C LEU A 78 -8.30 -7.37 -4.99
N GLY A 79 -8.96 -6.77 -5.98
CA GLY A 79 -9.53 -5.43 -5.86
C GLY A 79 -8.48 -4.31 -5.78
N ILE A 80 -7.24 -4.59 -6.16
CA ILE A 80 -6.16 -3.60 -6.25
C ILE A 80 -6.04 -3.15 -7.70
N ASP A 81 -7.00 -2.36 -8.16
CA ASP A 81 -7.12 -2.08 -9.59
C ASP A 81 -6.14 -0.99 -10.07
N GLY A 82 -5.88 0.01 -9.23
CA GLY A 82 -4.99 1.11 -9.61
C GLY A 82 -5.50 1.92 -10.81
N ARG A 83 -6.78 1.76 -11.16
CA ARG A 83 -7.46 2.44 -12.24
C ARG A 83 -8.65 3.23 -11.69
N GLY A 84 -9.06 4.22 -12.47
CA GLY A 84 -10.18 5.07 -12.09
C GLY A 84 -9.77 6.17 -11.12
N ARG A 85 -10.12 7.38 -11.47
CA ARG A 85 -9.84 8.56 -10.64
C ARG A 85 -11.00 8.95 -9.75
N GLU A 86 -12.14 8.33 -9.98
CA GLU A 86 -13.37 8.65 -9.29
C GLU A 86 -13.65 7.62 -8.19
N ARG A 87 -13.87 8.12 -7.00
CA ARG A 87 -14.35 7.32 -5.88
C ARG A 87 -15.86 7.18 -5.96
N TRP A 88 -16.40 6.25 -5.19
CA TRP A 88 -17.86 6.05 -5.02
C TRP A 88 -18.60 7.31 -4.57
N ASP A 89 -17.90 8.28 -3.93
CA ASP A 89 -18.42 9.57 -3.47
C ASP A 89 -18.24 10.71 -4.49
N GLY A 90 -17.80 10.40 -5.72
CA GLY A 90 -17.52 11.37 -6.78
C GLY A 90 -16.21 12.14 -6.60
N SER A 91 -15.47 11.93 -5.52
CA SER A 91 -14.16 12.56 -5.34
C SER A 91 -13.09 11.92 -6.20
N SER A 92 -12.12 12.71 -6.66
CA SER A 92 -11.01 12.18 -7.45
C SER A 92 -9.91 11.57 -6.56
N ASN A 93 -9.32 10.48 -7.03
CA ASN A 93 -8.23 9.79 -6.35
C ASN A 93 -7.00 9.66 -7.25
N PHE A 94 -6.21 10.72 -7.34
CA PHE A 94 -4.99 10.72 -8.15
C PHE A 94 -3.85 9.86 -7.58
N TYR A 95 -4.02 9.33 -6.38
CA TYR A 95 -3.01 8.45 -5.77
C TYR A 95 -2.97 7.07 -6.40
N LEU A 96 -3.94 6.72 -7.23
CA LEU A 96 -3.98 5.43 -7.88
C LEU A 96 -2.99 5.32 -9.05
N ASP A 97 -2.64 6.45 -9.67
CA ASP A 97 -1.76 6.48 -10.84
C ASP A 97 -0.34 5.92 -10.55
N HIS A 98 0.12 5.93 -9.30
CA HIS A 98 1.43 5.41 -8.92
C HIS A 98 1.40 4.04 -8.25
N LEU A 99 0.25 3.46 -8.15
CA LEU A 99 0.12 2.14 -7.55
C LEU A 99 0.98 1.06 -8.26
N PRO A 100 1.04 1.02 -9.61
CA PRO A 100 1.94 0.09 -10.30
C PRO A 100 3.41 0.25 -9.90
N GLU A 101 3.88 1.49 -9.72
CA GLU A 101 5.26 1.77 -9.37
C GLU A 101 5.60 1.39 -7.93
N LEU A 102 4.65 1.57 -7.01
CA LEU A 102 4.81 1.08 -5.63
C LEU A 102 5.09 -0.43 -5.62
N PHE A 103 4.30 -1.19 -6.34
CA PHE A 103 4.45 -2.64 -6.41
C PHE A 103 5.72 -3.07 -7.15
N ARG A 104 6.10 -2.38 -8.23
CA ARG A 104 7.39 -2.62 -8.91
C ARG A 104 8.58 -2.37 -7.99
N GLY A 105 8.51 -1.32 -7.17
CA GLY A 105 9.55 -1.01 -6.19
C GLY A 105 9.76 -2.10 -5.14
N ALA A 106 8.77 -2.95 -4.90
CA ALA A 106 8.87 -4.08 -3.99
C ALA A 106 9.52 -5.34 -4.60
N LEU A 107 9.59 -5.44 -5.94
CA LEU A 107 10.09 -6.65 -6.62
C LEU A 107 11.46 -7.15 -6.15
N PRO A 108 12.48 -6.30 -5.95
CA PRO A 108 13.79 -6.79 -5.50
C PRO A 108 13.72 -7.50 -4.15
N GLN A 109 12.91 -7.00 -3.22
CA GLN A 109 12.73 -7.59 -1.89
C GLN A 109 11.96 -8.90 -1.96
N LEU A 110 10.90 -8.95 -2.76
CA LEU A 110 10.12 -10.17 -2.97
C LEU A 110 10.95 -11.29 -3.60
N LEU A 111 11.77 -10.95 -4.59
CA LEU A 111 12.66 -11.91 -5.25
C LEU A 111 13.73 -12.43 -4.29
N ARG A 112 14.34 -11.56 -3.51
CA ARG A 112 15.33 -11.92 -2.49
C ARG A 112 14.75 -12.92 -1.47
N ASP A 113 13.51 -12.66 -1.03
CA ASP A 113 12.88 -13.40 0.05
C ASP A 113 12.03 -14.59 -0.46
N GLY A 114 12.00 -14.82 -1.78
CA GLY A 114 11.28 -15.92 -2.39
C GLY A 114 9.75 -15.81 -2.33
N VAL A 115 9.23 -14.62 -2.08
CA VAL A 115 7.78 -14.38 -1.98
C VAL A 115 7.16 -14.31 -3.36
N ARG A 116 6.13 -15.10 -3.58
CA ARG A 116 5.39 -15.16 -4.84
C ARG A 116 4.14 -14.31 -4.74
N VAL A 117 3.90 -13.50 -5.75
CA VAL A 117 2.73 -12.62 -5.82
C VAL A 117 2.00 -12.86 -7.13
N ALA A 118 0.68 -12.90 -7.07
CA ALA A 118 -0.19 -12.93 -8.24
C ALA A 118 -1.25 -11.83 -8.15
N ASN A 119 -1.69 -11.36 -9.30
CA ASN A 119 -2.75 -10.38 -9.41
C ASN A 119 -4.04 -11.05 -9.91
N GLY A 120 -5.03 -11.17 -9.02
CA GLY A 120 -6.35 -11.72 -9.32
C GLY A 120 -7.37 -10.69 -9.78
N SER A 121 -6.95 -9.44 -10.02
CA SER A 121 -7.80 -8.38 -10.59
C SER A 121 -7.53 -8.22 -12.08
N PRO A 122 -8.43 -8.68 -12.97
CA PRO A 122 -8.19 -8.70 -14.43
C PRO A 122 -7.90 -7.32 -15.02
N GLU A 123 -8.55 -6.29 -14.50
CA GLU A 123 -8.47 -4.91 -14.99
C GLU A 123 -7.41 -4.06 -14.24
N SER A 124 -6.63 -4.67 -13.36
CA SER A 124 -5.65 -3.93 -12.56
C SER A 124 -4.57 -3.27 -13.41
N ALA A 125 -4.19 -2.06 -13.05
CA ALA A 125 -3.02 -1.38 -13.62
C ALA A 125 -1.69 -1.93 -13.05
N VAL A 126 -1.74 -2.68 -11.95
CA VAL A 126 -0.56 -3.35 -11.38
C VAL A 126 -0.21 -4.54 -12.27
N ASP A 127 0.78 -4.37 -13.12
CA ASP A 127 1.16 -5.29 -14.21
C ASP A 127 2.46 -6.07 -13.95
N CYS A 128 3.12 -5.80 -12.84
CA CYS A 128 4.40 -6.41 -12.49
C CYS A 128 4.30 -7.84 -11.93
N PHE A 129 3.09 -8.35 -11.74
CA PHE A 129 2.83 -9.72 -11.25
C PHE A 129 2.00 -10.50 -12.27
N PRO A 130 2.16 -11.84 -12.32
CA PRO A 130 1.33 -12.69 -13.17
C PRO A 130 -0.14 -12.52 -12.82
N ARG A 131 -0.98 -12.47 -13.86
CA ARG A 131 -2.44 -12.37 -13.70
C ARG A 131 -3.06 -13.74 -13.65
N LEU A 132 -3.97 -13.91 -12.70
CA LEU A 132 -4.78 -15.09 -12.55
C LEU A 132 -6.26 -14.71 -12.57
N SER A 133 -7.12 -15.64 -12.95
CA SER A 133 -8.55 -15.44 -12.68
C SER A 133 -8.80 -15.42 -11.16
N PRO A 134 -9.88 -14.82 -10.68
CA PRO A 134 -10.23 -14.86 -9.26
C PRO A 134 -10.30 -16.31 -8.70
N GLY A 135 -10.87 -17.24 -9.48
CA GLY A 135 -10.95 -18.65 -9.10
C GLY A 135 -9.59 -19.34 -9.03
N ASP A 136 -8.72 -19.12 -10.04
CA ASP A 136 -7.36 -19.67 -10.06
C ASP A 136 -6.48 -19.09 -8.96
N SER A 137 -6.76 -17.84 -8.57
CA SER A 137 -6.03 -17.15 -7.50
C SER A 137 -6.17 -17.86 -6.16
N LEU A 138 -7.38 -18.32 -5.83
CA LEU A 138 -7.62 -19.08 -4.60
C LEU A 138 -6.93 -20.44 -4.65
N ALA A 139 -7.03 -21.15 -5.77
CA ALA A 139 -6.35 -22.45 -5.94
C ALA A 139 -4.83 -22.29 -5.89
N TRP A 140 -4.29 -21.18 -6.36
CA TRP A 140 -2.87 -20.89 -6.35
C TRP A 140 -2.33 -20.60 -4.94
N LEU A 141 -3.13 -19.99 -4.06
CA LEU A 141 -2.73 -19.70 -2.67
C LEU A 141 -2.50 -20.96 -1.83
N VAL A 142 -3.26 -22.03 -2.08
CA VAL A 142 -3.27 -23.24 -1.24
C VAL A 142 -2.36 -24.37 -1.76
N ARG A 143 -1.71 -24.18 -2.90
CA ARG A 143 -0.72 -25.12 -3.45
C ARG A 143 0.66 -24.88 -2.87
#